data_41f6c1ba650980b3f637c046d3ceb518
#
_entry.id   41f6c1ba650980b3f637c046d3ceb518
#
_cell.length_a   1.000
_cell.length_b   1.000
_cell.length_c   1.000
_cell.angle_alpha   90.00
_cell.angle_beta   90.00
_cell.angle_gamma   90.00
#
_symmetry.space_group_name_H-M   'P 1'
#
loop_
_entity.id
_entity.type
_entity.pdbx_description
1 polymer ?
#
loop_
_entity_poly.entity_id
_entity_poly.type
_entity_poly.pdbx_seq_one_letter_code
_entity_poly.pdbx_strand_id
1 'polypeptide(L)'
;SSVMMELLSGEHAPSALVLAEADEILTLGVLVAELLFQRSIAVLCIGHAAFTRLRGQAYARLDGERLQLYPQRPADARPTGVTALHQQQPFASALQLSESDRALLDGRQGKAAQVAMQLVLRMAELQGASELLDVTQAHIDGCIYTGPASLRFAEQLVAWGARVRVQTTLNSISVDQRRWRALGIDAAFGEPASALGDAYMAMGAQLSFTCAPYLLDSAPARGEQIVWAESNAVVYANSVLAARTLKYPDYLDICIALTGRAPKVGCHLDEQRMASLQIELPELAELDDAFYPLLGYHVGLLCGSHIPLVRGLENARPRLDDLKAFGAAFATSSAAPLFHIAGVTPEARDPQQVIHNGRALPTERISLADLRRSWDELNSADEAEVGLIALGNPHFSLSEFACLAELCAGRSKHAQVSLVITCGRAVLEQARDAGHILSLIHI
;
A
#
# COMPACT_ATOMS: atom_id res chain seq x y z
N SER A 1 -7.46 2.55 -6.19
CA SER A 1 -8.18 3.81 -6.55
C SER A 1 -7.96 4.19 -8.00
N SER A 2 -6.73 4.10 -8.51
CA SER A 2 -6.32 4.50 -9.86
C SER A 2 -7.10 3.76 -10.97
N VAL A 3 -7.26 2.45 -10.87
CA VAL A 3 -8.01 1.64 -11.84
C VAL A 3 -9.50 2.05 -11.90
N MET A 4 -10.13 2.32 -10.75
CA MET A 4 -11.53 2.77 -10.72
C MET A 4 -11.68 4.13 -11.38
N MET A 5 -10.75 5.05 -11.13
CA MET A 5 -10.74 6.36 -11.76
C MET A 5 -10.53 6.24 -13.28
N GLU A 6 -9.66 5.32 -13.75
CA GLU A 6 -9.47 5.05 -15.18
C GLU A 6 -10.76 4.55 -15.83
N LEU A 7 -11.47 3.59 -15.22
CA LEU A 7 -12.76 3.09 -15.69
C LEU A 7 -13.80 4.21 -15.78
N LEU A 8 -13.86 5.08 -14.75
CA LEU A 8 -14.80 6.22 -14.73
C LEU A 8 -14.44 7.31 -15.75
N SER A 9 -13.17 7.43 -16.09
CA SER A 9 -12.70 8.39 -17.12
C SER A 9 -12.98 7.89 -18.54
N GLY A 10 -13.08 6.58 -18.73
CA GLY A 10 -13.40 5.91 -20.00
C GLY A 10 -14.89 5.63 -20.20
N GLU A 11 -15.19 4.75 -21.16
CA GLU A 11 -16.57 4.30 -21.50
C GLU A 11 -16.94 2.97 -20.81
N HIS A 12 -16.05 2.42 -19.97
CA HIS A 12 -16.21 1.09 -19.38
C HIS A 12 -16.57 1.12 -17.88
N ALA A 13 -17.06 2.28 -17.40
CA ALA A 13 -17.47 2.41 -16.01
C ALA A 13 -18.67 1.50 -15.67
N PRO A 14 -18.69 0.85 -14.50
CA PRO A 14 -19.88 0.21 -14.00
C PRO A 14 -20.97 1.25 -13.71
N SER A 15 -22.24 0.85 -13.76
CA SER A 15 -23.36 1.75 -13.45
C SER A 15 -23.46 2.07 -11.95
N ALA A 16 -23.00 1.19 -11.09
CA ALA A 16 -22.91 1.36 -9.63
C ALA A 16 -21.98 0.31 -9.04
N LEU A 17 -21.49 0.56 -7.82
CA LEU A 17 -20.84 -0.43 -6.98
C LEU A 17 -21.77 -0.81 -5.84
N VAL A 18 -21.95 -2.13 -5.62
CA VAL A 18 -22.68 -2.65 -4.47
C VAL A 18 -21.74 -3.56 -3.70
N LEU A 19 -21.46 -3.19 -2.48
CA LEU A 19 -20.43 -3.79 -1.63
C LEU A 19 -21.08 -4.44 -0.41
N ALA A 20 -20.49 -5.56 0.04
CA ALA A 20 -20.86 -6.18 1.31
C ALA A 20 -20.29 -5.42 2.51
N GLU A 21 -19.07 -4.90 2.36
CA GLU A 21 -18.33 -4.10 3.32
C GLU A 21 -17.80 -2.83 2.64
N ALA A 22 -17.47 -1.83 3.43
CA ALA A 22 -16.85 -0.61 2.91
C ALA A 22 -15.49 -0.93 2.28
N ASP A 23 -15.29 -0.51 1.04
CA ASP A 23 -14.03 -0.62 0.32
C ASP A 23 -13.46 0.79 0.07
N GLU A 24 -12.41 1.11 0.79
CA GLU A 24 -11.78 2.44 0.75
C GLU A 24 -11.11 2.71 -0.60
N ILE A 25 -10.54 1.67 -1.23
CA ILE A 25 -9.79 1.78 -2.49
C ILE A 25 -10.75 2.12 -3.63
N LEU A 26 -11.84 1.37 -3.77
CA LEU A 26 -12.85 1.60 -4.80
C LEU A 26 -13.58 2.93 -4.57
N THR A 27 -13.99 3.18 -3.32
CA THR A 27 -14.72 4.40 -2.95
C THR A 27 -13.89 5.65 -3.21
N LEU A 28 -12.62 5.66 -2.85
CA LEU A 28 -11.73 6.80 -3.11
C LEU A 28 -11.57 7.05 -4.61
N GLY A 29 -11.46 6.01 -5.43
CA GLY A 29 -11.40 6.16 -6.89
C GLY A 29 -12.63 6.88 -7.47
N VAL A 30 -13.83 6.59 -6.93
CA VAL A 30 -15.06 7.29 -7.30
C VAL A 30 -15.05 8.74 -6.81
N LEU A 31 -14.65 9.00 -5.55
CA LEU A 31 -14.57 10.34 -4.98
C LEU A 31 -13.58 11.25 -5.74
N VAL A 32 -12.44 10.70 -6.14
CA VAL A 32 -11.46 11.44 -6.94
C VAL A 32 -12.02 11.78 -8.31
N ALA A 33 -12.65 10.82 -9.00
CA ALA A 33 -13.29 11.07 -10.30
C ALA A 33 -14.41 12.11 -10.18
N GLU A 34 -15.16 12.10 -9.10
CA GLU A 34 -16.23 13.08 -8.82
C GLU A 34 -15.65 14.48 -8.61
N LEU A 35 -14.71 14.65 -7.71
CA LEU A 35 -14.21 15.97 -7.32
C LEU A 35 -13.31 16.63 -8.36
N LEU A 36 -12.52 15.84 -9.10
CA LEU A 36 -11.59 16.36 -10.08
C LEU A 36 -12.18 16.41 -11.49
N PHE A 37 -13.00 15.41 -11.87
CA PHE A 37 -13.45 15.22 -13.25
C PHE A 37 -14.95 15.27 -13.41
N GLN A 38 -15.72 15.52 -12.34
CA GLN A 38 -17.18 15.60 -12.31
C GLN A 38 -17.86 14.33 -12.86
N ARG A 39 -17.24 13.18 -12.63
CA ARG A 39 -17.74 11.86 -13.05
C ARG A 39 -17.91 10.97 -11.83
N SER A 40 -19.09 10.43 -11.64
CA SER A 40 -19.39 9.62 -10.48
C SER A 40 -20.37 8.48 -10.80
N ILE A 41 -20.35 7.47 -9.92
CA ILE A 41 -21.33 6.38 -9.87
C ILE A 41 -21.79 6.21 -8.43
N ALA A 42 -22.94 5.58 -8.24
CA ALA A 42 -23.40 5.24 -6.90
C ALA A 42 -22.53 4.14 -6.28
N VAL A 43 -22.17 4.31 -5.00
CA VAL A 43 -21.50 3.29 -4.19
C VAL A 43 -22.40 2.99 -3.00
N LEU A 44 -22.83 1.74 -2.86
CA LEU A 44 -23.68 1.27 -1.77
C LEU A 44 -22.96 0.18 -0.98
N CYS A 45 -22.89 0.35 0.33
CA CYS A 45 -22.50 -0.69 1.28
C CYS A 45 -23.76 -1.24 1.94
N ILE A 46 -24.12 -2.52 1.68
CA ILE A 46 -25.41 -3.11 2.08
C ILE A 46 -25.30 -4.18 3.15
N GLY A 47 -24.08 -4.53 3.56
CA GLY A 47 -23.83 -5.60 4.52
C GLY A 47 -23.91 -7.01 3.93
N HIS A 48 -23.22 -7.98 4.52
CA HIS A 48 -23.10 -9.35 4.03
C HIS A 48 -24.46 -10.06 3.84
N ALA A 49 -25.41 -9.91 4.78
CA ALA A 49 -26.70 -10.56 4.71
C ALA A 49 -27.54 -10.08 3.52
N ALA A 50 -27.50 -8.77 3.21
CA ALA A 50 -28.18 -8.22 2.05
C ALA A 50 -27.44 -8.55 0.76
N PHE A 51 -26.09 -8.51 0.80
CA PHE A 51 -25.25 -8.83 -0.36
C PHE A 51 -25.45 -10.28 -0.84
N THR A 52 -25.58 -11.23 0.09
CA THR A 52 -25.86 -12.65 -0.26
C THR A 52 -27.15 -12.82 -1.06
N ARG A 53 -28.16 -11.95 -0.85
CA ARG A 53 -29.42 -11.99 -1.61
C ARG A 53 -29.30 -11.52 -3.06
N LEU A 54 -28.17 -10.91 -3.45
CA LEU A 54 -27.91 -10.55 -4.84
C LEU A 54 -27.62 -11.79 -5.71
N ARG A 55 -27.17 -12.88 -5.11
CA ARG A 55 -26.85 -14.11 -5.83
C ARG A 55 -28.08 -14.66 -6.58
N GLY A 56 -27.90 -14.97 -7.86
CA GLY A 56 -28.97 -15.50 -8.71
C GLY A 56 -29.98 -14.47 -9.23
N GLN A 57 -29.80 -13.18 -8.93
CA GLN A 57 -30.59 -12.11 -9.52
C GLN A 57 -29.94 -11.63 -10.83
N ALA A 58 -30.74 -11.48 -11.88
CA ALA A 58 -30.24 -11.07 -13.20
C ALA A 58 -30.17 -9.58 -13.37
N TYR A 59 -30.93 -8.80 -12.60
CA TYR A 59 -31.03 -7.36 -12.75
C TYR A 59 -31.28 -6.68 -11.40
N ALA A 60 -30.66 -5.51 -11.23
CA ALA A 60 -30.88 -4.65 -10.08
C ALA A 60 -31.21 -3.23 -10.56
N ARG A 61 -32.15 -2.57 -9.91
CA ARG A 61 -32.49 -1.17 -10.10
C ARG A 61 -32.13 -0.40 -8.85
N LEU A 62 -31.38 0.67 -9.05
CA LEU A 62 -31.05 1.63 -7.99
C LEU A 62 -31.93 2.88 -8.16
N ASP A 63 -32.65 3.23 -7.08
CA ASP A 63 -33.48 4.44 -7.01
C ASP A 63 -33.18 5.17 -5.67
N GLY A 64 -32.35 6.20 -5.75
CA GLY A 64 -31.77 6.83 -4.56
C GLY A 64 -31.00 5.83 -3.71
N GLU A 65 -31.42 5.63 -2.47
CA GLU A 65 -30.82 4.68 -1.52
C GLU A 65 -31.46 3.29 -1.57
N ARG A 66 -32.40 3.05 -2.50
CA ARG A 66 -33.13 1.79 -2.60
C ARG A 66 -32.61 0.92 -3.74
N LEU A 67 -32.16 -0.29 -3.38
CA LEU A 67 -31.76 -1.31 -4.33
C LEU A 67 -32.91 -2.34 -4.48
N GLN A 68 -33.49 -2.44 -5.67
CA GLN A 68 -34.52 -3.41 -6.01
C GLN A 68 -33.93 -4.50 -6.90
N LEU A 69 -34.24 -5.75 -6.58
CA LEU A 69 -33.72 -6.92 -7.28
C LEU A 69 -34.82 -7.56 -8.17
N TYR A 70 -34.42 -8.01 -9.33
CA TYR A 70 -35.31 -8.64 -10.29
C TYR A 70 -34.66 -9.91 -10.87
N PRO A 71 -35.42 -11.04 -11.00
CA PRO A 71 -34.93 -12.26 -11.64
C PRO A 71 -34.69 -12.10 -13.14
N GLN A 72 -35.31 -11.08 -13.77
CA GLN A 72 -35.18 -10.74 -15.19
C GLN A 72 -35.18 -9.21 -15.34
N ARG A 73 -34.58 -8.73 -16.45
CA ARG A 73 -34.56 -7.29 -16.75
C ARG A 73 -35.98 -6.75 -16.96
N PRO A 74 -36.42 -5.72 -16.22
CA PRO A 74 -37.70 -5.07 -16.45
C PRO A 74 -37.77 -4.43 -17.85
N ALA A 75 -38.96 -4.44 -18.45
CA ALA A 75 -39.16 -3.90 -19.82
C ALA A 75 -38.89 -2.38 -19.93
N ASP A 76 -39.04 -1.66 -18.82
CA ASP A 76 -38.80 -0.20 -18.70
C ASP A 76 -37.36 0.14 -18.25
N ALA A 77 -36.49 -0.86 -18.11
CA ALA A 77 -35.14 -0.67 -17.66
C ALA A 77 -34.30 0.15 -18.62
N ARG A 78 -33.80 1.29 -18.14
CA ARG A 78 -32.85 2.13 -18.85
C ARG A 78 -31.47 1.95 -18.26
N PRO A 79 -30.38 1.88 -19.07
CA PRO A 79 -29.01 1.93 -18.55
C PRO A 79 -28.81 3.25 -17.82
N THR A 80 -28.35 3.20 -16.58
CA THR A 80 -27.80 4.37 -15.91
C THR A 80 -26.32 4.43 -16.28
N GLY A 81 -25.92 5.50 -16.96
CA GLY A 81 -24.50 5.78 -17.24
C GLY A 81 -23.84 6.53 -16.08
N VAL A 82 -22.57 6.87 -16.25
CA VAL A 82 -21.86 7.80 -15.38
C VAL A 82 -22.64 9.12 -15.31
N THR A 83 -23.06 9.51 -14.13
CA THR A 83 -23.79 10.76 -13.90
C THR A 83 -22.81 11.86 -13.52
N ALA A 84 -23.00 13.05 -14.10
CA ALA A 84 -22.41 14.26 -13.55
C ALA A 84 -23.20 14.63 -12.29
N LEU A 85 -22.55 14.59 -11.13
CA LEU A 85 -23.18 15.01 -9.88
C LEU A 85 -23.30 16.53 -9.85
N HIS A 86 -24.51 17.01 -9.67
CA HIS A 86 -24.80 18.45 -9.61
C HIS A 86 -24.79 19.03 -8.20
N GLN A 87 -24.71 18.18 -7.15
CA GLN A 87 -24.70 18.64 -5.78
C GLN A 87 -23.74 17.80 -4.93
N GLN A 88 -22.69 18.44 -4.44
CA GLN A 88 -21.90 17.89 -3.34
C GLN A 88 -22.80 17.87 -2.09
N GLN A 89 -23.00 16.68 -1.52
CA GLN A 89 -23.64 16.62 -0.20
C GLN A 89 -22.74 17.37 0.80
N PRO A 90 -23.32 18.25 1.65
CA PRO A 90 -22.55 18.88 2.68
C PRO A 90 -21.94 17.79 3.59
N PHE A 91 -20.74 18.05 4.10
CA PHE A 91 -20.14 17.17 5.11
C PHE A 91 -21.09 17.06 6.31
N ALA A 92 -21.67 15.88 6.51
CA ALA A 92 -22.58 15.60 7.63
C ALA A 92 -21.81 15.25 8.92
N SER A 93 -20.53 15.64 9.03
CA SER A 93 -19.63 15.05 9.99
C SER A 93 -19.68 15.65 11.38
N ALA A 94 -19.67 14.75 12.34
CA ALA A 94 -19.30 15.03 13.73
C ALA A 94 -17.78 15.28 13.92
N LEU A 95 -17.01 15.39 12.80
CA LEU A 95 -15.56 15.60 12.82
C LEU A 95 -15.23 16.96 13.48
N GLN A 96 -14.34 16.90 14.45
CA GLN A 96 -13.80 18.10 15.09
C GLN A 96 -12.69 18.67 14.22
N LEU A 97 -12.98 19.81 13.59
CA LEU A 97 -12.02 20.49 12.70
C LEU A 97 -11.36 21.67 13.44
N SER A 98 -10.03 21.73 13.34
CA SER A 98 -9.25 22.89 13.78
C SER A 98 -9.51 24.10 12.87
N GLU A 99 -9.03 25.28 13.26
CA GLU A 99 -9.08 26.47 12.41
C GLU A 99 -8.24 26.28 11.14
N SER A 100 -7.12 25.59 11.22
CA SER A 100 -6.27 25.24 10.07
C SER A 100 -7.01 24.31 9.10
N ASP A 101 -7.74 23.31 9.61
CA ASP A 101 -8.53 22.40 8.79
C ASP A 101 -9.63 23.14 8.01
N ARG A 102 -10.32 24.08 8.70
CA ARG A 102 -11.32 24.92 8.04
C ARG A 102 -10.71 25.84 7.01
N ALA A 103 -9.51 26.40 7.26
CA ALA A 103 -8.80 27.23 6.29
C ALA A 103 -8.43 26.46 5.00
N LEU A 104 -8.09 25.17 5.13
CA LEU A 104 -7.87 24.28 3.99
C LEU A 104 -9.20 24.05 3.23
N LEU A 105 -10.25 23.68 3.93
CA LEU A 105 -11.55 23.37 3.37
C LEU A 105 -12.20 24.58 2.65
N ASP A 106 -12.03 25.78 3.21
CA ASP A 106 -12.53 27.03 2.65
C ASP A 106 -11.73 27.52 1.42
N GLY A 107 -10.64 26.80 1.05
CA GLY A 107 -9.78 27.16 -0.09
C GLY A 107 -8.86 28.36 0.15
N ARG A 108 -8.75 28.85 1.40
CA ARG A 108 -7.83 29.96 1.75
C ARG A 108 -6.36 29.62 1.50
N GLN A 109 -6.05 28.34 1.29
CA GLN A 109 -4.71 27.83 1.06
C GLN A 109 -4.53 27.24 -0.36
N GLY A 110 -5.41 27.61 -1.28
CA GLY A 110 -5.39 27.23 -2.68
C GLY A 110 -6.30 26.05 -3.03
N LYS A 111 -6.58 25.91 -4.32
CA LYS A 111 -7.54 24.93 -4.84
C LYS A 111 -7.12 23.48 -4.61
N ALA A 112 -5.85 23.18 -4.83
CA ALA A 112 -5.34 21.82 -4.62
C ALA A 112 -5.48 21.37 -3.16
N ALA A 113 -5.10 22.22 -2.20
CA ALA A 113 -5.23 21.93 -0.77
C ALA A 113 -6.72 21.81 -0.35
N GLN A 114 -7.61 22.60 -0.95
CA GLN A 114 -9.05 22.50 -0.72
C GLN A 114 -9.60 21.13 -1.14
N VAL A 115 -9.32 20.70 -2.36
CA VAL A 115 -9.80 19.41 -2.87
C VAL A 115 -9.17 18.25 -2.10
N ALA A 116 -7.88 18.33 -1.81
CA ALA A 116 -7.20 17.34 -0.97
C ALA A 116 -7.87 17.22 0.41
N MET A 117 -8.20 18.34 1.06
CA MET A 117 -8.89 18.34 2.35
C MET A 117 -10.30 17.75 2.24
N GLN A 118 -11.04 18.02 1.18
CA GLN A 118 -12.34 17.41 0.92
C GLN A 118 -12.24 15.88 0.84
N LEU A 119 -11.23 15.35 0.12
CA LEU A 119 -10.99 13.90 0.04
C LEU A 119 -10.60 13.31 1.40
N VAL A 120 -9.69 13.94 2.14
CA VAL A 120 -9.30 13.50 3.49
C VAL A 120 -10.52 13.44 4.41
N LEU A 121 -11.40 14.43 4.39
CA LEU A 121 -12.61 14.45 5.25
C LEU A 121 -13.61 13.37 4.85
N ARG A 122 -13.83 13.15 3.54
CA ARG A 122 -14.71 12.06 3.08
C ARG A 122 -14.21 10.69 3.52
N MET A 123 -12.89 10.48 3.43
CA MET A 123 -12.29 9.22 3.89
C MET A 123 -12.32 9.11 5.42
N ALA A 124 -12.12 10.20 6.14
CA ALA A 124 -12.25 10.23 7.61
C ALA A 124 -13.67 9.85 8.06
N GLU A 125 -14.70 10.38 7.38
CA GLU A 125 -16.09 9.98 7.63
C GLU A 125 -16.33 8.48 7.37
N LEU A 126 -15.83 7.97 6.23
CA LEU A 126 -15.96 6.55 5.86
C LEU A 126 -15.29 5.63 6.91
N GLN A 127 -14.14 6.05 7.43
CA GLN A 127 -13.36 5.33 8.44
C GLN A 127 -13.89 5.53 9.88
N GLY A 128 -14.91 6.37 10.07
CA GLY A 128 -15.48 6.66 11.39
C GLY A 128 -14.58 7.48 12.32
N ALA A 129 -13.68 8.29 11.76
CA ALA A 129 -12.84 9.19 12.53
C ALA A 129 -13.69 10.30 13.20
N SER A 130 -13.33 10.67 14.42
CA SER A 130 -13.91 11.82 15.14
C SER A 130 -13.09 13.10 15.01
N GLU A 131 -11.81 12.97 14.65
CA GLU A 131 -10.85 14.06 14.50
C GLU A 131 -9.74 13.69 13.50
N LEU A 132 -8.96 14.69 13.09
CA LEU A 132 -7.75 14.51 12.30
C LEU A 132 -6.52 14.66 13.18
N LEU A 133 -5.39 14.07 12.75
CA LEU A 133 -4.08 14.24 13.37
C LEU A 133 -3.07 14.83 12.39
N ASP A 134 -2.01 15.41 12.92
CA ASP A 134 -0.87 15.88 12.14
C ASP A 134 0.05 14.71 11.79
N VAL A 135 0.57 14.72 10.57
CA VAL A 135 1.62 13.80 10.14
C VAL A 135 2.91 14.58 9.83
N THR A 136 4.04 13.92 10.01
CA THR A 136 5.36 14.53 9.83
C THR A 136 5.96 14.30 8.46
N GLN A 137 5.60 13.16 7.84
CA GLN A 137 6.10 12.77 6.53
C GLN A 137 5.11 11.88 5.78
N ALA A 138 5.33 11.79 4.46
CA ALA A 138 4.57 10.94 3.56
C ALA A 138 5.47 10.12 2.64
N HIS A 139 5.00 8.94 2.22
CA HIS A 139 5.58 8.14 1.15
C HIS A 139 4.48 7.78 0.17
N ILE A 140 4.59 8.28 -1.05
CA ILE A 140 3.52 8.23 -2.05
C ILE A 140 3.63 6.95 -2.88
N ASP A 141 2.54 6.16 -2.90
CA ASP A 141 2.39 4.98 -3.74
C ASP A 141 1.71 5.31 -5.08
N GLY A 142 0.85 6.31 -5.11
CA GLY A 142 0.12 6.76 -6.30
C GLY A 142 0.98 7.28 -7.46
N CYS A 143 2.31 7.23 -7.37
CA CYS A 143 3.25 7.57 -8.44
C CYS A 143 3.50 6.43 -9.44
N ILE A 144 2.88 5.27 -9.25
CA ILE A 144 2.92 4.14 -10.19
C ILE A 144 1.93 4.40 -11.34
N TYR A 145 2.42 4.39 -12.58
CA TYR A 145 1.57 4.62 -13.74
C TYR A 145 0.70 3.40 -14.07
N THR A 146 -0.60 3.55 -13.87
CA THR A 146 -1.61 2.51 -14.12
C THR A 146 -2.51 2.82 -15.32
N GLY A 147 -2.30 3.98 -15.96
CA GLY A 147 -3.08 4.45 -17.09
C GLY A 147 -3.14 5.98 -17.14
N PRO A 148 -3.71 6.56 -18.23
CA PRO A 148 -3.77 8.00 -18.44
C PRO A 148 -4.43 8.79 -17.31
N ALA A 149 -5.40 8.19 -16.59
CA ALA A 149 -6.10 8.88 -15.52
C ALA A 149 -5.18 9.20 -14.32
N SER A 150 -4.19 8.33 -14.02
CA SER A 150 -3.23 8.59 -12.94
C SER A 150 -2.36 9.81 -13.23
N LEU A 151 -1.91 9.97 -14.47
CA LEU A 151 -1.16 11.15 -14.90
C LEU A 151 -2.02 12.41 -14.86
N ARG A 152 -3.25 12.34 -15.42
CA ARG A 152 -4.19 13.47 -15.41
C ARG A 152 -4.53 13.95 -14.01
N PHE A 153 -4.63 13.04 -13.03
CA PHE A 153 -4.82 13.40 -11.62
C PHE A 153 -3.65 14.23 -11.10
N ALA A 154 -2.42 13.77 -11.29
CA ALA A 154 -1.23 14.47 -10.81
C ALA A 154 -1.03 15.83 -11.53
N GLU A 155 -1.21 15.87 -12.85
CA GLU A 155 -1.15 17.11 -13.64
C GLU A 155 -2.20 18.12 -13.21
N GLN A 156 -3.42 17.67 -12.88
CA GLN A 156 -4.47 18.56 -12.39
C GLN A 156 -4.11 19.18 -11.04
N LEU A 157 -3.51 18.41 -10.13
CA LEU A 157 -3.00 18.95 -8.86
C LEU A 157 -1.88 19.97 -9.09
N VAL A 158 -0.94 19.67 -9.99
CA VAL A 158 0.12 20.63 -10.40
C VAL A 158 -0.49 21.92 -10.98
N ALA A 159 -1.47 21.80 -11.88
CA ALA A 159 -2.16 22.95 -12.48
C ALA A 159 -2.87 23.82 -11.43
N TRP A 160 -3.34 23.23 -10.33
CA TRP A 160 -3.91 23.97 -9.19
C TRP A 160 -2.86 24.51 -8.22
N GLY A 161 -1.56 24.37 -8.53
CA GLY A 161 -0.46 24.86 -7.69
C GLY A 161 -0.21 24.03 -6.44
N ALA A 162 -0.49 22.74 -6.48
CA ALA A 162 -0.25 21.84 -5.36
C ALA A 162 1.19 21.90 -4.84
N ARG A 163 1.35 21.91 -3.52
CA ARG A 163 2.65 21.79 -2.81
C ARG A 163 2.49 20.94 -1.57
N VAL A 164 3.34 19.93 -1.43
CA VAL A 164 3.39 19.10 -0.23
C VAL A 164 3.82 19.93 0.99
N ARG A 165 3.23 19.63 2.15
CA ARG A 165 3.45 20.35 3.42
C ARG A 165 4.35 19.61 4.37
N VAL A 166 4.53 18.32 4.14
CA VAL A 166 5.37 17.44 4.94
C VAL A 166 6.48 16.88 4.07
N GLN A 167 7.55 16.39 4.67
CA GLN A 167 8.59 15.68 3.95
C GLN A 167 7.96 14.51 3.19
N THR A 168 8.11 14.49 1.87
CA THR A 168 7.42 13.53 1.01
C THR A 168 8.42 12.81 0.11
N THR A 169 8.42 11.49 0.18
CA THR A 169 9.20 10.58 -0.67
C THR A 169 8.27 9.84 -1.64
N LEU A 170 8.82 9.26 -2.70
CA LEU A 170 8.08 8.58 -3.75
C LEU A 170 8.46 7.10 -3.80
N ASN A 171 7.46 6.24 -3.95
CA ASN A 171 7.65 4.83 -4.27
C ASN A 171 8.39 4.66 -5.61
N SER A 172 8.80 3.43 -5.91
CA SER A 172 9.33 3.09 -7.23
C SER A 172 8.28 3.38 -8.29
N ILE A 173 8.68 4.10 -9.34
CA ILE A 173 7.81 4.38 -10.48
C ILE A 173 7.89 3.24 -11.50
N SER A 174 6.96 3.22 -12.46
CA SER A 174 6.81 2.13 -13.41
C SER A 174 7.99 1.96 -14.39
N VAL A 175 8.89 2.93 -14.49
CA VAL A 175 10.07 2.89 -15.36
C VAL A 175 11.28 3.55 -14.69
N ASP A 176 12.49 3.09 -15.00
CA ASP A 176 13.70 3.85 -14.68
C ASP A 176 13.80 5.03 -15.66
N GLN A 177 13.55 6.25 -15.20
CA GLN A 177 13.57 7.47 -16.02
C GLN A 177 14.86 7.67 -16.83
N ARG A 178 15.98 7.14 -16.36
CA ARG A 178 17.29 7.28 -17.04
C ARG A 178 17.53 6.21 -18.09
N ARG A 179 16.92 5.03 -17.96
CA ARG A 179 17.31 3.84 -18.70
C ARG A 179 16.19 3.22 -19.53
N TRP A 180 14.92 3.58 -19.32
CA TRP A 180 13.81 2.88 -19.97
C TRP A 180 13.91 2.85 -21.51
N ARG A 181 14.45 3.93 -22.13
CA ARG A 181 14.67 3.95 -23.59
C ARG A 181 15.74 2.95 -24.02
N ALA A 182 16.84 2.86 -23.26
CA ALA A 182 17.91 1.90 -23.51
C ALA A 182 17.48 0.44 -23.22
N LEU A 183 16.50 0.25 -22.34
CA LEU A 183 15.89 -1.04 -22.03
C LEU A 183 14.81 -1.45 -23.06
N GLY A 184 14.55 -0.64 -24.09
CA GLY A 184 13.57 -0.97 -25.12
C GLY A 184 12.11 -0.83 -24.68
N ILE A 185 11.82 -0.08 -23.62
CA ILE A 185 10.44 0.18 -23.19
C ILE A 185 9.77 1.09 -24.21
N ASP A 186 8.53 0.76 -24.60
CA ASP A 186 7.73 1.54 -25.53
C ASP A 186 7.54 2.98 -25.01
N ALA A 187 7.73 3.97 -25.89
CA ALA A 187 7.56 5.37 -25.58
C ALA A 187 6.13 5.69 -25.14
N ALA A 188 5.12 5.02 -25.70
CA ALA A 188 3.72 5.17 -25.29
C ALA A 188 3.46 4.82 -23.81
N PHE A 189 4.31 4.01 -23.21
CA PHE A 189 4.27 3.71 -21.76
C PHE A 189 5.33 4.51 -20.99
N GLY A 190 6.56 4.57 -21.50
CA GLY A 190 7.70 5.14 -20.80
C GLY A 190 7.60 6.66 -20.58
N GLU A 191 7.04 7.38 -21.55
CA GLU A 191 6.88 8.85 -21.45
C GLU A 191 5.85 9.25 -20.39
N PRO A 192 4.59 8.75 -20.41
CA PRO A 192 3.62 9.11 -19.38
C PRO A 192 3.99 8.58 -17.99
N ALA A 193 4.65 7.41 -17.88
CA ALA A 193 5.15 6.91 -16.61
C ALA A 193 6.24 7.81 -16.01
N SER A 194 7.14 8.35 -16.83
CA SER A 194 8.14 9.33 -16.40
C SER A 194 7.48 10.66 -16.01
N ALA A 195 6.53 11.14 -16.82
CA ALA A 195 5.81 12.39 -16.57
C ALA A 195 5.02 12.37 -15.26
N LEU A 196 4.46 11.22 -14.89
CA LEU A 196 3.79 11.03 -13.60
C LEU A 196 4.75 11.27 -12.42
N GLY A 197 5.94 10.68 -12.45
CA GLY A 197 6.97 10.92 -11.44
C GLY A 197 7.38 12.40 -11.38
N ASP A 198 7.56 13.04 -12.55
CA ASP A 198 7.90 14.47 -12.66
C ASP A 198 6.80 15.37 -12.07
N ALA A 199 5.52 15.03 -12.26
CA ALA A 199 4.40 15.74 -11.68
C ALA A 199 4.42 15.72 -10.14
N TYR A 200 4.70 14.57 -9.52
CA TYR A 200 4.86 14.49 -8.07
C TYR A 200 6.07 15.29 -7.56
N MET A 201 7.19 15.25 -8.27
CA MET A 201 8.35 16.08 -7.94
C MET A 201 8.05 17.57 -8.10
N ALA A 202 7.26 17.96 -9.11
CA ALA A 202 6.80 19.33 -9.27
C ALA A 202 5.93 19.83 -8.11
N MET A 203 5.24 18.96 -7.40
CA MET A 203 4.53 19.27 -6.15
C MET A 203 5.43 19.37 -4.92
N GLY A 204 6.72 19.07 -5.05
CA GLY A 204 7.72 19.16 -3.97
C GLY A 204 8.12 17.85 -3.33
N ALA A 205 7.66 16.70 -3.88
CA ALA A 205 8.14 15.39 -3.43
C ALA A 205 9.62 15.18 -3.81
N GLN A 206 10.35 14.46 -2.95
CA GLN A 206 11.77 14.17 -3.14
C GLN A 206 11.97 13.02 -4.14
N LEU A 207 13.01 13.13 -4.96
CA LEU A 207 13.44 12.08 -5.88
C LEU A 207 14.00 10.88 -5.09
N SER A 208 13.17 9.97 -4.65
CA SER A 208 13.58 8.76 -3.93
C SER A 208 13.39 7.49 -4.77
N PHE A 209 12.25 7.35 -5.43
CA PHE A 209 11.84 6.22 -6.26
C PHE A 209 12.24 4.87 -5.67
N THR A 210 11.77 4.60 -4.45
CA THR A 210 12.07 3.37 -3.73
C THR A 210 10.84 2.80 -3.04
N CYS A 211 10.62 1.50 -3.12
CA CYS A 211 9.61 0.80 -2.32
C CYS A 211 10.10 0.46 -0.89
N ALA A 212 11.34 0.85 -0.55
CA ALA A 212 11.94 0.65 0.77
C ALA A 212 12.35 1.99 1.41
N PRO A 213 11.39 2.90 1.71
CA PRO A 213 11.70 4.22 2.29
C PRO A 213 12.34 4.12 3.69
N TYR A 214 12.19 3.00 4.36
CA TYR A 214 12.84 2.70 5.65
C TYR A 214 14.37 2.50 5.53
N LEU A 215 14.92 2.45 4.31
CA LEU A 215 16.37 2.45 4.05
C LEU A 215 16.93 3.85 3.81
N LEU A 216 16.09 4.88 3.80
CA LEU A 216 16.49 6.27 3.66
C LEU A 216 16.85 6.88 5.02
N ASP A 217 17.67 7.92 5.02
CA ASP A 217 18.01 8.69 6.23
C ASP A 217 16.79 9.34 6.90
N SER A 218 15.70 9.48 6.14
CA SER A 218 14.40 9.99 6.59
C SER A 218 13.48 8.93 7.22
N ALA A 219 13.97 7.73 7.49
CA ALA A 219 13.17 6.70 8.15
C ALA A 219 12.55 7.22 9.46
N PRO A 220 11.25 6.96 9.72
CA PRO A 220 10.56 7.54 10.85
C PRO A 220 11.02 6.95 12.18
N ALA A 221 10.93 7.77 13.22
CA ALA A 221 11.16 7.35 14.59
C ALA A 221 9.98 6.56 15.17
N ARG A 222 10.23 5.84 16.26
CA ARG A 222 9.17 5.14 17.02
C ARG A 222 8.09 6.13 17.47
N GLY A 223 6.82 5.78 17.23
CA GLY A 223 5.65 6.57 17.60
C GLY A 223 5.37 7.76 16.67
N GLU A 224 6.20 8.00 15.66
CA GLU A 224 6.00 9.07 14.71
C GLU A 224 4.75 8.82 13.86
N GLN A 225 3.90 9.82 13.72
CA GLN A 225 2.68 9.78 12.92
C GLN A 225 3.04 10.12 11.48
N ILE A 226 2.87 9.17 10.58
CA ILE A 226 3.30 9.28 9.18
C ILE A 226 2.19 8.82 8.23
N VAL A 227 2.36 9.09 6.94
CA VAL A 227 1.52 8.55 5.87
C VAL A 227 2.39 7.81 4.87
N TRP A 228 2.42 6.51 4.98
CA TRP A 228 3.01 5.64 3.98
C TRP A 228 1.92 4.77 3.37
N ALA A 229 1.88 4.63 2.05
CA ALA A 229 0.81 3.93 1.33
C ALA A 229 1.28 2.60 0.73
N GLU A 230 2.56 2.48 0.35
CA GLU A 230 3.09 1.23 -0.19
C GLU A 230 3.03 0.11 0.86
N SER A 231 2.44 -1.03 0.52
CA SER A 231 2.03 -2.07 1.48
C SER A 231 3.17 -2.65 2.32
N ASN A 232 4.33 -2.97 1.71
CA ASN A 232 5.48 -3.46 2.47
C ASN A 232 6.06 -2.38 3.39
N ALA A 233 6.10 -1.13 2.91
CA ALA A 233 6.61 -0.01 3.70
C ALA A 233 5.72 0.28 4.91
N VAL A 234 4.39 0.20 4.75
CA VAL A 234 3.41 0.34 5.85
C VAL A 234 3.66 -0.70 6.93
N VAL A 235 3.75 -1.96 6.53
CA VAL A 235 3.93 -3.08 7.46
C VAL A 235 5.27 -2.97 8.19
N TYR A 236 6.34 -2.60 7.47
CA TYR A 236 7.67 -2.41 8.08
C TYR A 236 7.69 -1.22 9.04
N ALA A 237 7.12 -0.08 8.65
CA ALA A 237 7.02 1.10 9.51
C ALA A 237 6.29 0.80 10.83
N ASN A 238 5.13 0.15 10.74
CA ASN A 238 4.33 -0.20 11.90
C ASN A 238 5.01 -1.24 12.78
N SER A 239 5.50 -2.34 12.19
CA SER A 239 5.95 -3.53 12.93
C SER A 239 7.40 -3.44 13.37
N VAL A 240 8.31 -2.93 12.52
CA VAL A 240 9.76 -2.94 12.75
C VAL A 240 10.25 -1.62 13.32
N LEU A 241 9.75 -0.49 12.80
CA LEU A 241 10.10 0.84 13.29
C LEU A 241 9.19 1.31 14.44
N ALA A 242 8.02 0.68 14.62
CA ALA A 242 6.97 1.12 15.54
C ALA A 242 6.51 2.56 15.30
N ALA A 243 6.56 3.02 14.05
CA ALA A 243 5.90 4.23 13.61
C ALA A 243 4.38 4.00 13.48
N ARG A 244 3.62 5.01 13.11
CA ARG A 244 2.14 4.99 13.09
C ARG A 244 1.65 5.35 11.69
N THR A 245 1.05 4.39 10.96
CA THR A 245 0.45 4.62 9.65
C THR A 245 -0.65 3.60 9.35
N LEU A 246 -1.44 3.83 8.32
CA LEU A 246 -2.43 2.87 7.79
C LEU A 246 -2.01 2.39 6.40
N LYS A 247 -2.68 1.35 5.90
CA LYS A 247 -2.65 1.00 4.48
C LYS A 247 -3.54 1.98 3.71
N TYR A 248 -3.02 3.17 3.44
CA TYR A 248 -3.77 4.19 2.72
C TYR A 248 -3.95 3.81 1.25
N PRO A 249 -5.14 4.01 0.67
CA PRO A 249 -5.31 3.85 -0.77
C PRO A 249 -4.59 4.95 -1.55
N ASP A 250 -4.12 4.63 -2.77
CA ASP A 250 -3.49 5.58 -3.68
C ASP A 250 -4.34 6.85 -3.80
N TYR A 251 -3.70 8.00 -3.94
CA TYR A 251 -4.25 9.34 -3.97
C TYR A 251 -4.63 9.93 -2.60
N LEU A 252 -4.98 9.13 -1.59
CA LEU A 252 -5.17 9.66 -0.24
C LEU A 252 -3.83 10.07 0.37
N ASP A 253 -2.78 9.34 0.07
CA ASP A 253 -1.39 9.62 0.47
C ASP A 253 -0.95 11.03 0.07
N ILE A 254 -1.09 11.39 -1.21
CA ILE A 254 -0.74 12.74 -1.67
C ILE A 254 -1.71 13.80 -1.11
N CYS A 255 -2.99 13.49 -0.95
CA CYS A 255 -3.93 14.43 -0.34
C CYS A 255 -3.55 14.75 1.11
N ILE A 256 -3.11 13.73 1.86
CA ILE A 256 -2.59 13.92 3.21
C ILE A 256 -1.26 14.68 3.19
N ALA A 257 -0.36 14.39 2.24
CA ALA A 257 0.89 15.15 2.09
C ALA A 257 0.65 16.64 1.79
N LEU A 258 -0.39 16.97 1.00
CA LEU A 258 -0.79 18.34 0.66
C LEU A 258 -1.49 19.08 1.81
N THR A 259 -2.07 18.38 2.76
CA THR A 259 -2.78 18.96 3.90
C THR A 259 -1.97 18.90 5.20
N GLY A 260 -1.09 17.92 5.35
CA GLY A 260 -0.41 17.56 6.59
C GLY A 260 -1.34 16.88 7.60
N ARG A 261 -2.56 16.47 7.18
CA ARG A 261 -3.62 15.98 8.05
C ARG A 261 -4.10 14.59 7.64
N ALA A 262 -4.22 13.68 8.59
CA ALA A 262 -4.72 12.32 8.38
C ALA A 262 -5.88 12.00 9.31
N PRO A 263 -6.79 11.06 8.94
CA PRO A 263 -7.81 10.54 9.84
C PRO A 263 -7.19 9.89 11.08
N LYS A 264 -7.67 10.22 12.28
CA LYS A 264 -7.19 9.64 13.54
C LYS A 264 -7.92 8.33 13.84
N VAL A 265 -7.50 7.26 13.20
CA VAL A 265 -8.10 5.92 13.30
C VAL A 265 -7.05 4.82 13.18
N GLY A 266 -7.44 3.58 13.42
CA GLY A 266 -6.64 2.39 13.17
C GLY A 266 -5.26 2.45 13.83
N CYS A 267 -4.20 2.04 13.14
CA CYS A 267 -2.84 1.98 13.68
C CYS A 267 -2.21 3.31 14.08
N HIS A 268 -2.89 4.44 13.88
CA HIS A 268 -2.53 5.72 14.49
C HIS A 268 -2.81 5.74 16.01
N LEU A 269 -3.70 4.86 16.49
CA LEU A 269 -4.10 4.73 17.89
C LEU A 269 -3.50 3.49 18.53
N ASP A 270 -2.98 3.61 19.75
CA ASP A 270 -2.33 2.49 20.46
C ASP A 270 -3.29 1.32 20.68
N GLU A 271 -4.55 1.59 21.00
CA GLU A 271 -5.57 0.58 21.27
C GLU A 271 -5.91 -0.26 20.03
N GLN A 272 -5.70 0.27 18.84
CA GLN A 272 -5.98 -0.39 17.55
C GLN A 272 -4.78 -1.18 17.01
N ARG A 273 -3.67 -1.19 17.74
CA ARG A 273 -2.44 -1.92 17.38
C ARG A 273 -2.30 -3.25 18.12
N MET A 274 -3.26 -3.57 18.97
CA MET A 274 -3.25 -4.82 19.76
C MET A 274 -3.41 -6.03 18.85
N ALA A 275 -2.71 -7.12 19.20
CA ALA A 275 -2.88 -8.39 18.52
C ALA A 275 -4.30 -8.94 18.73
N SER A 276 -4.86 -9.50 17.67
CA SER A 276 -6.19 -10.13 17.69
C SER A 276 -6.15 -11.63 17.35
N LEU A 277 -4.98 -12.13 16.94
CA LEU A 277 -4.72 -13.53 16.64
C LEU A 277 -3.31 -13.91 17.12
N GLN A 278 -3.13 -15.06 17.74
CA GLN A 278 -1.82 -15.63 18.04
C GLN A 278 -1.47 -16.71 17.02
N ILE A 279 -0.23 -16.73 16.57
CA ILE A 279 0.30 -17.77 15.68
C ILE A 279 1.48 -18.44 16.36
N GLU A 280 1.41 -19.75 16.54
CA GLU A 280 2.45 -20.57 17.15
C GLU A 280 3.21 -21.34 16.06
N LEU A 281 4.54 -21.17 16.06
CA LEU A 281 5.43 -21.90 15.16
C LEU A 281 5.86 -23.23 15.78
N PRO A 282 6.19 -24.25 14.96
CA PRO A 282 6.83 -25.46 15.44
C PRO A 282 8.27 -25.17 15.92
N GLU A 283 8.87 -26.10 16.62
CA GLU A 283 10.31 -26.05 16.87
C GLU A 283 11.09 -26.07 15.55
N LEU A 284 11.99 -25.09 15.38
CA LEU A 284 12.79 -24.88 14.18
C LEU A 284 14.27 -24.97 14.55
N ALA A 285 15.02 -25.82 13.85
CA ALA A 285 16.43 -26.08 14.17
C ALA A 285 17.36 -25.01 13.55
N GLU A 286 17.20 -24.74 12.26
CA GLU A 286 18.00 -23.78 11.49
C GLU A 286 17.08 -22.95 10.60
N LEU A 287 17.34 -21.64 10.52
CA LEU A 287 16.58 -20.70 9.70
C LEU A 287 17.52 -20.08 8.68
N ASP A 288 17.14 -20.16 7.43
CA ASP A 288 17.84 -19.51 6.32
C ASP A 288 17.07 -18.26 5.81
N ASP A 289 17.62 -17.59 4.82
CA ASP A 289 17.05 -16.37 4.26
C ASP A 289 15.69 -16.63 3.58
N ALA A 290 15.42 -17.83 3.06
CA ALA A 290 14.18 -18.19 2.41
C ALA A 290 13.03 -18.43 3.41
N PHE A 291 13.35 -18.76 4.65
CA PHE A 291 12.36 -19.02 5.70
C PHE A 291 11.47 -17.81 5.99
N TYR A 292 12.05 -16.61 6.13
CA TYR A 292 11.30 -15.42 6.55
C TYR A 292 10.24 -14.97 5.57
N PRO A 293 10.51 -14.85 4.25
CA PRO A 293 9.46 -14.54 3.28
C PRO A 293 8.41 -15.64 3.17
N LEU A 294 8.82 -16.92 3.24
CA LEU A 294 7.88 -18.05 3.25
C LEU A 294 6.93 -17.99 4.46
N LEU A 295 7.49 -17.75 5.66
CA LEU A 295 6.69 -17.59 6.86
C LEU A 295 5.77 -16.37 6.78
N GLY A 296 6.28 -15.23 6.31
CA GLY A 296 5.49 -14.01 6.15
C GLY A 296 4.28 -14.22 5.23
N TYR A 297 4.48 -14.89 4.10
CA TYR A 297 3.41 -15.27 3.18
C TYR A 297 2.34 -16.15 3.88
N HIS A 298 2.78 -17.21 4.55
CA HIS A 298 1.86 -18.15 5.21
C HIS A 298 1.08 -17.51 6.38
N VAL A 299 1.78 -16.72 7.21
CA VAL A 299 1.14 -15.95 8.30
C VAL A 299 0.10 -14.97 7.75
N GLY A 300 0.40 -14.31 6.63
CA GLY A 300 -0.53 -13.41 5.97
C GLY A 300 -1.81 -14.09 5.50
N LEU A 301 -1.71 -15.29 4.92
CA LEU A 301 -2.88 -16.09 4.52
C LEU A 301 -3.77 -16.46 5.72
N LEU A 302 -3.16 -16.80 6.86
CA LEU A 302 -3.90 -17.21 8.06
C LEU A 302 -4.59 -16.04 8.76
N CYS A 303 -3.93 -14.89 8.83
CA CYS A 303 -4.44 -13.79 9.63
C CYS A 303 -5.47 -12.91 8.92
N GLY A 304 -5.52 -12.90 7.59
CA GLY A 304 -6.44 -12.04 6.84
C GLY A 304 -6.27 -10.55 7.21
N SER A 305 -7.22 -9.98 7.94
CA SER A 305 -7.16 -8.60 8.46
C SER A 305 -6.77 -8.50 9.94
N HIS A 306 -6.61 -9.64 10.63
CA HIS A 306 -6.22 -9.67 12.03
C HIS A 306 -4.76 -9.32 12.22
N ILE A 307 -4.43 -8.55 13.25
CA ILE A 307 -3.05 -8.29 13.66
C ILE A 307 -2.52 -9.52 14.39
N PRO A 308 -1.52 -10.25 13.82
CA PRO A 308 -1.00 -11.45 14.43
C PRO A 308 0.08 -11.15 15.47
N LEU A 309 0.13 -11.96 16.54
CA LEU A 309 1.28 -12.14 17.42
C LEU A 309 1.93 -13.49 17.11
N VAL A 310 3.07 -13.46 16.44
CA VAL A 310 3.85 -14.66 16.08
C VAL A 310 4.75 -15.03 17.24
N ARG A 311 4.70 -16.31 17.66
CA ARG A 311 5.53 -16.92 18.71
C ARG A 311 6.38 -18.06 18.15
N GLY A 312 7.56 -18.25 18.73
CA GLY A 312 8.52 -19.29 18.34
C GLY A 312 9.77 -18.74 17.65
N LEU A 313 9.88 -17.40 17.51
CA LEU A 313 11.06 -16.70 16.98
C LEU A 313 11.79 -15.88 18.05
N GLU A 314 11.44 -15.99 19.32
CA GLU A 314 11.99 -15.19 20.41
C GLU A 314 13.53 -15.28 20.51
N ASN A 315 14.10 -16.41 20.13
CA ASN A 315 15.54 -16.69 20.16
C ASN A 315 16.22 -16.62 18.78
N ALA A 316 15.47 -16.42 17.71
CA ALA A 316 15.97 -16.50 16.33
C ALA A 316 16.85 -15.30 15.93
N ARG A 317 16.71 -14.14 16.60
CA ARG A 317 17.45 -12.88 16.33
C ARG A 317 17.48 -12.52 14.84
N PRO A 318 16.31 -12.37 14.18
CA PRO A 318 16.26 -12.02 12.76
C PRO A 318 16.98 -10.69 12.51
N ARG A 319 17.66 -10.60 11.37
CA ARG A 319 18.23 -9.34 10.85
C ARG A 319 17.12 -8.41 10.35
N LEU A 320 17.43 -7.15 10.12
CA LEU A 320 16.47 -6.20 9.53
C LEU A 320 16.02 -6.63 8.14
N ASP A 321 16.89 -7.24 7.34
CA ASP A 321 16.54 -7.78 6.01
C ASP A 321 15.62 -9.00 6.12
N ASP A 322 15.75 -9.83 7.13
CA ASP A 322 14.85 -10.95 7.40
C ASP A 322 13.44 -10.44 7.74
N LEU A 323 13.35 -9.40 8.58
CA LEU A 323 12.08 -8.73 8.91
C LEU A 323 11.50 -7.98 7.70
N LYS A 324 12.35 -7.42 6.83
CA LYS A 324 11.95 -6.82 5.55
C LYS A 324 11.33 -7.87 4.64
N ALA A 325 11.97 -9.01 4.47
CA ALA A 325 11.47 -10.10 3.63
C ALA A 325 10.17 -10.71 4.19
N PHE A 326 10.09 -10.94 5.50
CA PHE A 326 8.86 -11.36 6.19
C PHE A 326 7.73 -10.34 5.94
N GLY A 327 7.98 -9.06 6.21
CA GLY A 327 6.99 -7.99 6.10
C GLY A 327 6.47 -7.81 4.68
N ALA A 328 7.33 -7.93 3.66
CA ALA A 328 6.94 -7.83 2.27
C ALA A 328 6.01 -8.97 1.85
N ALA A 329 6.35 -10.20 2.16
CA ALA A 329 5.53 -11.36 1.85
C ALA A 329 4.20 -11.35 2.64
N PHE A 330 4.23 -10.96 3.92
CA PHE A 330 3.05 -10.73 4.74
C PHE A 330 2.11 -9.67 4.15
N ALA A 331 2.66 -8.56 3.67
CA ALA A 331 1.88 -7.47 3.12
C ALA A 331 1.13 -7.85 1.83
N THR A 332 1.63 -8.83 1.05
CA THR A 332 0.99 -9.30 -0.18
C THR A 332 -0.18 -10.27 0.08
N SER A 333 -0.12 -11.03 1.17
CA SER A 333 -1.12 -12.07 1.49
C SER A 333 -2.10 -11.66 2.58
N SER A 334 -1.90 -10.49 3.23
CA SER A 334 -2.70 -9.99 4.35
C SER A 334 -3.22 -8.58 4.13
N ALA A 335 -4.43 -8.31 4.62
CA ALA A 335 -4.96 -6.95 4.76
C ALA A 335 -4.48 -6.23 6.04
N ALA A 336 -3.89 -6.96 7.01
CA ALA A 336 -3.42 -6.36 8.26
C ALA A 336 -2.27 -5.35 8.02
N PRO A 337 -2.31 -4.18 8.65
CA PRO A 337 -1.28 -3.14 8.48
C PRO A 337 -0.06 -3.34 9.38
N LEU A 338 -0.06 -4.36 10.23
CA LEU A 338 0.89 -4.56 11.32
C LEU A 338 0.96 -6.04 11.69
N PHE A 339 2.15 -6.51 12.04
CA PHE A 339 2.38 -7.78 12.73
C PHE A 339 3.23 -7.56 13.98
N HIS A 340 3.10 -8.45 14.95
CA HIS A 340 3.98 -8.56 16.11
C HIS A 340 4.74 -9.90 16.08
N ILE A 341 6.02 -9.88 16.41
CA ILE A 341 6.82 -11.09 16.67
C ILE A 341 7.30 -10.99 18.12
N ALA A 342 6.89 -11.95 18.94
CA ALA A 342 7.21 -12.00 20.38
C ALA A 342 8.72 -11.93 20.62
N GLY A 343 9.15 -11.05 21.52
CA GLY A 343 10.56 -10.84 21.85
C GLY A 343 11.39 -10.11 20.77
N VAL A 344 10.85 -9.88 19.55
CA VAL A 344 11.57 -9.35 18.38
C VAL A 344 11.12 -7.94 18.04
N THR A 345 9.86 -7.76 17.68
CA THR A 345 9.36 -6.43 17.25
C THR A 345 9.26 -5.47 18.44
N PRO A 346 9.49 -4.16 18.22
CA PRO A 346 9.64 -3.18 19.30
C PRO A 346 8.47 -3.12 20.30
N GLU A 347 7.24 -3.28 19.80
CA GLU A 347 6.03 -3.23 20.65
C GLU A 347 5.76 -4.55 21.36
N ALA A 348 6.25 -5.68 20.83
CA ALA A 348 6.09 -7.02 21.40
C ALA A 348 7.37 -7.55 22.06
N ARG A 349 8.29 -6.67 22.52
CA ARG A 349 9.44 -7.08 23.35
C ARG A 349 8.98 -7.85 24.58
N ASP A 350 7.92 -7.36 25.21
CA ASP A 350 7.08 -8.13 26.13
C ASP A 350 5.76 -8.41 25.41
N PRO A 351 5.47 -9.67 25.06
CA PRO A 351 4.25 -10.02 24.32
C PRO A 351 2.95 -9.63 25.03
N GLN A 352 2.96 -9.44 26.35
CA GLN A 352 1.78 -9.03 27.11
C GLN A 352 1.37 -7.60 26.81
N GLN A 353 2.27 -6.75 26.34
CA GLN A 353 1.99 -5.34 26.01
C GLN A 353 1.13 -5.19 24.76
N VAL A 354 1.09 -6.19 23.89
CA VAL A 354 0.30 -6.19 22.66
C VAL A 354 -0.97 -7.04 22.77
N ILE A 355 -1.29 -7.52 23.97
CA ILE A 355 -2.52 -8.27 24.25
C ILE A 355 -3.45 -7.42 25.10
N HIS A 356 -4.64 -7.10 24.57
CA HIS A 356 -5.60 -6.26 25.26
C HIS A 356 -6.05 -6.87 26.59
N ASN A 357 -5.74 -6.21 27.71
CA ASN A 357 -6.12 -6.62 29.08
C ASN A 357 -5.78 -8.08 29.44
N GLY A 358 -4.72 -8.67 28.84
CA GLY A 358 -4.34 -10.06 29.08
C GLY A 358 -5.34 -11.09 28.56
N ARG A 359 -6.24 -10.72 27.65
CA ARG A 359 -7.26 -11.61 27.06
C ARG A 359 -6.57 -12.71 26.25
N ALA A 360 -7.01 -13.97 26.43
CA ALA A 360 -6.56 -15.06 25.56
C ALA A 360 -6.94 -14.78 24.09
N LEU A 361 -5.96 -14.87 23.19
CA LEU A 361 -6.15 -14.72 21.76
C LEU A 361 -6.57 -16.05 21.13
N PRO A 362 -7.42 -16.03 20.09
CA PRO A 362 -7.54 -17.17 19.17
C PRO A 362 -6.15 -17.57 18.71
N THR A 363 -5.87 -18.88 18.65
CA THR A 363 -4.52 -19.36 18.35
C THR A 363 -4.56 -20.32 17.18
N GLU A 364 -3.76 -20.01 16.16
CA GLU A 364 -3.48 -20.88 15.02
C GLU A 364 -2.06 -21.47 15.18
N ARG A 365 -1.90 -22.73 14.75
CA ARG A 365 -0.62 -23.44 14.80
C ARG A 365 -0.15 -23.77 13.42
N ILE A 366 1.06 -23.36 13.10
CA ILE A 366 1.71 -23.67 11.83
C ILE A 366 2.54 -24.96 12.02
N SER A 367 2.37 -25.91 11.12
CA SER A 367 3.22 -27.09 11.00
C SER A 367 4.25 -26.93 9.87
N LEU A 368 5.28 -27.77 9.87
CA LEU A 368 6.23 -27.82 8.73
C LEU A 368 5.54 -28.23 7.42
N ALA A 369 4.47 -29.04 7.50
CA ALA A 369 3.69 -29.42 6.33
C ALA A 369 2.94 -28.23 5.72
N ASP A 370 2.48 -27.28 6.56
CA ASP A 370 1.83 -26.06 6.10
C ASP A 370 2.82 -25.16 5.36
N LEU A 371 4.01 -24.95 5.93
CA LEU A 371 5.07 -24.18 5.26
C LEU A 371 5.51 -24.84 3.95
N ARG A 372 5.57 -26.17 3.92
CA ARG A 372 5.90 -26.88 2.68
C ARG A 372 4.83 -26.68 1.59
N ARG A 373 3.55 -26.68 1.94
CA ARG A 373 2.50 -26.37 0.98
C ARG A 373 2.63 -24.95 0.39
N SER A 374 2.92 -23.96 1.22
CA SER A 374 3.19 -22.60 0.74
C SER A 374 4.44 -22.51 -0.13
N TRP A 375 5.47 -23.27 0.21
CA TRP A 375 6.67 -23.38 -0.63
C TRP A 375 6.33 -23.97 -2.02
N ASP A 376 5.59 -25.08 -2.05
CA ASP A 376 5.18 -25.73 -3.29
C ASP A 376 4.26 -24.82 -4.13
N GLU A 377 3.39 -24.03 -3.51
CA GLU A 377 2.56 -23.03 -4.18
C GLU A 377 3.38 -21.90 -4.81
N LEU A 378 4.41 -21.41 -4.13
CA LEU A 378 5.28 -20.33 -4.62
C LEU A 378 6.29 -20.81 -5.66
N ASN A 379 6.56 -22.13 -5.74
CA ASN A 379 7.44 -22.76 -6.72
C ASN A 379 6.62 -23.44 -7.81
N SER A 380 6.02 -22.65 -8.68
CA SER A 380 5.12 -23.14 -9.73
C SER A 380 5.80 -23.51 -11.06
N ALA A 381 7.13 -23.38 -11.17
CA ALA A 381 7.85 -23.67 -12.39
C ALA A 381 8.13 -25.17 -12.54
N ASP A 382 7.74 -25.73 -13.68
CA ASP A 382 8.02 -27.13 -14.07
C ASP A 382 9.33 -27.28 -14.85
N GLU A 383 9.89 -26.18 -15.39
CA GLU A 383 11.10 -26.16 -16.19
C GLU A 383 12.33 -25.82 -15.34
N ALA A 384 13.42 -26.55 -15.57
CA ALA A 384 14.70 -26.34 -14.88
C ALA A 384 15.56 -25.21 -15.48
N GLU A 385 15.20 -24.72 -16.66
CA GLU A 385 15.96 -23.67 -17.34
C GLU A 385 15.54 -22.28 -16.86
N VAL A 386 16.54 -21.47 -16.47
CA VAL A 386 16.36 -20.11 -15.97
C VAL A 386 17.00 -19.13 -16.94
N GLY A 387 16.20 -18.22 -17.51
CA GLY A 387 16.68 -17.15 -18.39
C GLY A 387 16.96 -15.83 -17.64
N LEU A 388 16.26 -15.60 -16.54
CA LEU A 388 16.35 -14.36 -15.76
C LEU A 388 16.31 -14.66 -14.26
N ILE A 389 17.22 -14.03 -13.51
CA ILE A 389 17.19 -13.92 -12.06
C ILE A 389 16.89 -12.46 -11.71
N ALA A 390 15.77 -12.20 -11.05
CA ALA A 390 15.39 -10.87 -10.60
C ALA A 390 15.40 -10.81 -9.07
N LEU A 391 16.18 -9.87 -8.51
CA LEU A 391 16.30 -9.63 -7.07
C LEU A 391 15.91 -8.19 -6.73
N GLY A 392 15.52 -7.93 -5.50
CA GLY A 392 15.24 -6.57 -5.00
C GLY A 392 13.76 -6.18 -5.03
N ASN A 393 12.87 -7.10 -4.72
CA ASN A 393 11.48 -6.80 -4.42
C ASN A 393 11.12 -7.31 -3.00
N PRO A 394 11.14 -6.43 -1.96
CA PRO A 394 11.44 -4.98 -1.99
C PRO A 394 12.90 -4.65 -2.38
N HIS A 395 13.14 -3.38 -2.71
CA HIS A 395 14.44 -2.88 -3.14
C HIS A 395 15.58 -3.36 -2.25
N PHE A 396 16.66 -3.80 -2.92
CA PHE A 396 17.84 -4.38 -2.27
C PHE A 396 18.49 -3.38 -1.31
N SER A 397 18.85 -3.85 -0.13
CA SER A 397 19.62 -3.10 0.88
C SER A 397 21.13 -3.19 0.62
N LEU A 398 21.91 -2.35 1.31
CA LEU A 398 23.36 -2.42 1.25
C LEU A 398 23.89 -3.76 1.81
N SER A 399 23.29 -4.27 2.86
CA SER A 399 23.65 -5.58 3.46
C SER A 399 23.34 -6.75 2.54
N GLU A 400 22.24 -6.69 1.78
CA GLU A 400 21.92 -7.71 0.76
C GLU A 400 22.92 -7.65 -0.39
N PHE A 401 23.39 -6.46 -0.82
CA PHE A 401 24.49 -6.36 -1.80
C PHE A 401 25.79 -6.97 -1.29
N ALA A 402 26.13 -6.73 -0.02
CA ALA A 402 27.32 -7.33 0.59
C ALA A 402 27.23 -8.86 0.61
N CYS A 403 26.09 -9.40 1.08
CA CYS A 403 25.85 -10.85 1.12
C CYS A 403 25.90 -11.46 -0.28
N LEU A 404 25.26 -10.85 -1.28
CA LEU A 404 25.27 -11.35 -2.66
C LEU A 404 26.69 -11.31 -3.25
N ALA A 405 27.44 -10.24 -3.02
CA ALA A 405 28.84 -10.15 -3.49
C ALA A 405 29.71 -11.27 -2.89
N GLU A 406 29.52 -11.60 -1.63
CA GLU A 406 30.22 -12.69 -0.95
C GLU A 406 29.82 -14.07 -1.51
N LEU A 407 28.53 -14.32 -1.69
CA LEU A 407 28.02 -15.56 -2.30
C LEU A 407 28.49 -15.77 -3.73
N CYS A 408 28.68 -14.70 -4.48
CA CYS A 408 29.13 -14.71 -5.88
C CYS A 408 30.66 -14.74 -6.03
N ALA A 409 31.43 -14.56 -4.95
CA ALA A 409 32.88 -14.50 -4.99
C ALA A 409 33.50 -15.74 -5.65
N GLY A 410 34.30 -15.54 -6.71
CA GLY A 410 34.94 -16.64 -7.49
C GLY A 410 33.98 -17.49 -8.31
N ARG A 411 32.75 -17.06 -8.50
CA ARG A 411 31.73 -17.74 -9.33
C ARG A 411 31.41 -16.91 -10.56
N SER A 412 30.89 -17.56 -11.58
CA SER A 412 30.35 -16.89 -12.76
C SER A 412 28.97 -17.45 -13.09
N LYS A 413 28.05 -16.55 -13.43
CA LYS A 413 26.72 -16.96 -13.89
C LYS A 413 26.80 -17.56 -15.30
N HIS A 414 25.85 -18.36 -15.68
CA HIS A 414 25.74 -18.85 -17.06
C HIS A 414 25.52 -17.67 -18.02
N ALA A 415 26.19 -17.69 -19.17
CA ALA A 415 26.18 -16.58 -20.14
C ALA A 415 24.78 -16.21 -20.66
N GLN A 416 23.88 -17.19 -20.74
CA GLN A 416 22.46 -16.99 -21.19
C GLN A 416 21.51 -16.53 -20.08
N VAL A 417 21.94 -16.50 -18.81
CA VAL A 417 21.11 -16.05 -17.70
C VAL A 417 21.36 -14.57 -17.46
N SER A 418 20.31 -13.78 -17.44
CA SER A 418 20.35 -12.38 -17.01
C SER A 418 20.18 -12.28 -15.51
N LEU A 419 20.95 -11.42 -14.85
CA LEU A 419 20.75 -11.04 -13.44
C LEU A 419 20.34 -9.57 -13.37
N VAL A 420 19.18 -9.30 -12.80
CA VAL A 420 18.68 -7.94 -12.57
C VAL A 420 18.48 -7.74 -11.07
N ILE A 421 19.06 -6.67 -10.54
CA ILE A 421 18.88 -6.25 -9.14
C ILE A 421 18.25 -4.86 -9.12
N THR A 422 17.10 -4.74 -8.47
CA THR A 422 16.44 -3.45 -8.29
C THR A 422 16.74 -2.89 -6.90
N CYS A 423 17.10 -1.59 -6.84
CA CYS A 423 17.40 -0.90 -5.61
C CYS A 423 17.14 0.61 -5.72
N GLY A 424 17.04 1.30 -4.59
CA GLY A 424 17.05 2.75 -4.56
C GLY A 424 18.41 3.33 -5.00
N ARG A 425 18.41 4.50 -5.60
CA ARG A 425 19.65 5.14 -6.12
C ARG A 425 20.68 5.39 -5.02
N ALA A 426 20.24 5.82 -3.84
CA ALA A 426 21.13 6.03 -2.70
C ALA A 426 21.86 4.73 -2.30
N VAL A 427 21.14 3.63 -2.25
CA VAL A 427 21.72 2.31 -1.95
C VAL A 427 22.68 1.85 -3.05
N LEU A 428 22.37 2.13 -4.34
CA LEU A 428 23.28 1.82 -5.45
C LEU A 428 24.60 2.58 -5.32
N GLU A 429 24.56 3.84 -4.94
CA GLU A 429 25.76 4.64 -4.72
C GLU A 429 26.57 4.10 -3.55
N GLN A 430 25.94 3.82 -2.41
CA GLN A 430 26.59 3.19 -1.25
C GLN A 430 27.25 1.84 -1.59
N ALA A 431 26.54 0.98 -2.35
CA ALA A 431 27.05 -0.32 -2.76
C ALA A 431 28.23 -0.21 -3.75
N ARG A 432 28.23 0.84 -4.58
CA ARG A 432 29.35 1.14 -5.48
C ARG A 432 30.58 1.61 -4.69
N ASP A 433 30.40 2.53 -3.75
CA ASP A 433 31.48 3.05 -2.91
C ASP A 433 32.07 1.97 -2.02
N ALA A 434 31.25 1.03 -1.54
CA ALA A 434 31.69 -0.16 -0.80
C ALA A 434 32.35 -1.25 -1.67
N GLY A 435 32.38 -1.09 -2.99
CA GLY A 435 33.00 -2.04 -3.93
C GLY A 435 32.14 -3.25 -4.29
N HIS A 436 30.93 -3.41 -3.74
CA HIS A 436 30.06 -4.58 -3.99
C HIS A 436 29.63 -4.66 -5.45
N ILE A 437 29.37 -3.52 -6.11
CA ILE A 437 28.96 -3.48 -7.52
C ILE A 437 30.09 -3.99 -8.42
N LEU A 438 31.36 -3.64 -8.14
CA LEU A 438 32.51 -4.12 -8.93
C LEU A 438 32.64 -5.64 -8.84
N SER A 439 32.41 -6.23 -7.66
CA SER A 439 32.43 -7.69 -7.51
C SER A 439 31.32 -8.36 -8.33
N LEU A 440 30.13 -7.76 -8.42
CA LEU A 440 28.97 -8.35 -9.08
C LEU A 440 28.96 -8.19 -10.61
N ILE A 441 29.57 -7.16 -11.19
CA ILE A 441 29.62 -7.00 -12.65
C ILE A 441 30.57 -7.97 -13.36
N HIS A 442 31.38 -8.72 -12.61
CA HIS A 442 32.34 -9.69 -13.14
C HIS A 442 31.88 -11.15 -13.02
N ILE A 443 30.67 -11.41 -12.51
CA ILE A 443 30.10 -12.76 -12.36
C ILE A 443 29.49 -13.30 -13.65
#